data_7b799dfbfb4f7d5120fac494b5d4093d
#
_entry.id   7b799dfbfb4f7d5120fac494b5d4093d
#
_cell.length_a   1.000
_cell.length_b   1.000
_cell.length_c   1.000
_cell.angle_alpha   90.00
_cell.angle_beta   90.00
_cell.angle_gamma   90.00
#
_symmetry.space_group_name_H-M   'P 1'
#
loop_
_entity.id
_entity.type
_entity.pdbx_description
1 polymer ?
#
loop_
_entity_poly.entity_id
_entity_poly.type
_entity_poly.pdbx_seq_one_letter_code
_entity_poly.pdbx_strand_id
1 'polypeptide(L)'
;VLSLRIRTIRRDHLIRELRSAIILQNLTPRELKRFAKFCEPRDYDAGEYLVEQDVLGADLHILLGGAVDITVKGQGGEEVRVSEVRKGDVFGEASIFLNLPRTANAVARSACLVAAVSRDNLFGYCERNPRAGLKIFGFVIYSLLRRLGSTSRELAHERESVVTAADLESLGAYFPKSMEDIFAG
;
A
#
# COMPACT_ATOMS: atom_id res chain seq x y z
N VAL A 1 -4.34 -16.43 -15.76
CA VAL A 1 -4.92 -17.19 -14.62
C VAL A 1 -3.99 -17.00 -13.45
N LEU A 2 -4.38 -16.14 -12.50
CA LEU A 2 -3.64 -15.92 -11.24
C LEU A 2 -3.55 -17.25 -10.49
N SER A 3 -2.33 -17.79 -10.36
CA SER A 3 -2.06 -18.97 -9.53
C SER A 3 -2.02 -18.52 -8.07
N LEU A 4 -3.16 -18.57 -7.39
CA LEU A 4 -3.24 -18.26 -5.96
C LEU A 4 -2.61 -19.40 -5.18
N ARG A 5 -1.37 -19.24 -4.73
CA ARG A 5 -0.69 -20.15 -3.81
C ARG A 5 -0.91 -19.71 -2.36
N ILE A 6 -1.92 -20.25 -1.71
CA ILE A 6 -2.15 -20.04 -0.27
C ILE A 6 -1.07 -20.81 0.49
N ARG A 7 -0.21 -20.09 1.19
CA ARG A 7 0.80 -20.71 2.03
C ARG A 7 0.26 -21.02 3.42
N THR A 8 0.38 -22.27 3.83
CA THR A 8 0.15 -22.64 5.24
C THR A 8 1.34 -22.17 6.08
N ILE A 9 1.26 -20.97 6.62
CA ILE A 9 2.25 -20.44 7.57
C ILE A 9 1.72 -20.68 8.99
N ARG A 10 2.62 -21.09 9.91
CA ARG A 10 2.27 -21.11 11.34
C ARG A 10 1.89 -19.70 11.78
N ARG A 11 0.76 -19.58 12.49
CA ARG A 11 0.21 -18.27 12.91
C ARG A 11 1.20 -17.41 13.68
N ASP A 12 2.07 -18.01 14.49
CA ASP A 12 3.09 -17.27 15.23
C ASP A 12 4.13 -16.64 14.31
N HIS A 13 4.45 -17.30 13.20
CA HIS A 13 5.33 -16.74 12.17
C HIS A 13 4.65 -15.57 11.45
N LEU A 14 3.39 -15.72 11.03
CA LEU A 14 2.63 -14.62 10.43
C LEU A 14 2.57 -13.40 11.35
N ILE A 15 2.27 -13.56 12.64
CA ILE A 15 2.21 -12.45 13.60
C ILE A 15 3.57 -11.76 13.72
N ARG A 16 4.68 -12.52 13.67
CA ARG A 16 6.04 -11.97 13.72
C ARG A 16 6.34 -11.13 12.50
N GLU A 17 6.02 -11.61 11.31
CA GLU A 17 6.20 -10.87 10.06
C GLU A 17 5.31 -9.63 10.00
N LEU A 18 4.05 -9.73 10.41
CA LEU A 18 3.13 -8.59 10.47
C LEU A 18 3.62 -7.47 11.40
N ARG A 19 4.40 -7.77 12.45
CA ARG A 19 5.00 -6.75 13.32
C ARG A 19 6.00 -5.84 12.60
N SER A 20 6.62 -6.33 11.54
CA SER A 20 7.55 -5.52 10.72
C SER A 20 6.82 -4.57 9.78
N ALA A 21 5.52 -4.78 9.54
CA ALA A 21 4.73 -3.93 8.69
C ALA A 21 4.47 -2.57 9.35
N ILE A 22 4.86 -1.51 8.66
CA ILE A 22 4.79 -0.14 9.18
C ILE A 22 3.34 0.23 9.56
N ILE A 23 2.37 -0.19 8.76
CA ILE A 23 0.92 0.03 9.01
C ILE A 23 0.43 -0.57 10.35
N LEU A 24 1.12 -1.58 10.87
CA LEU A 24 0.70 -2.32 12.07
C LEU A 24 1.56 -2.02 13.30
N GLN A 25 2.60 -1.17 13.17
CA GLN A 25 3.55 -0.88 14.26
C GLN A 25 2.87 -0.25 15.50
N ASN A 26 1.80 0.50 15.31
CA ASN A 26 1.05 1.15 16.38
C ASN A 26 -0.01 0.22 17.02
N LEU A 27 -0.16 -1.01 16.55
CA LEU A 27 -1.05 -1.98 17.16
C LEU A 27 -0.40 -2.60 18.40
N THR A 28 -1.19 -2.74 19.46
CA THR A 28 -0.78 -3.53 20.61
C THR A 28 -0.64 -5.01 20.22
N PRO A 29 0.14 -5.82 20.96
CA PRO A 29 0.27 -7.26 20.68
C PRO A 29 -1.08 -8.00 20.61
N ARG A 30 -2.07 -7.58 21.42
CA ARG A 30 -3.43 -8.15 21.40
C ARG A 30 -4.21 -7.77 20.15
N GLU A 31 -4.13 -6.52 19.72
CA GLU A 31 -4.75 -6.03 18.49
C GLU A 31 -4.15 -6.73 17.27
N LEU A 32 -2.81 -6.82 17.19
CA LEU A 32 -2.12 -7.51 16.11
C LEU A 32 -2.47 -8.99 16.02
N LYS A 33 -2.53 -9.70 17.16
CA LYS A 33 -2.94 -11.10 17.21
C LYS A 33 -4.36 -11.32 16.73
N ARG A 34 -5.26 -10.36 16.98
CA ARG A 34 -6.63 -10.38 16.45
C ARG A 34 -6.65 -10.11 14.96
N PHE A 35 -5.91 -9.10 14.50
CA PHE A 35 -5.81 -8.72 13.08
C PHE A 35 -5.27 -9.86 12.22
N ALA A 36 -4.25 -10.57 12.68
CA ALA A 36 -3.67 -11.73 12.00
C ALA A 36 -4.67 -12.86 11.69
N LYS A 37 -5.82 -12.91 12.35
CA LYS A 37 -6.88 -13.89 12.06
C LYS A 37 -7.63 -13.60 10.77
N PHE A 38 -7.57 -12.36 10.30
CA PHE A 38 -8.23 -11.88 9.09
C PHE A 38 -7.28 -11.80 7.89
N CYS A 39 -5.99 -12.10 8.13
CA CYS A 39 -4.96 -12.12 7.10
C CYS A 39 -4.82 -13.52 6.48
N GLU A 40 -4.75 -13.56 5.16
CA GLU A 40 -4.46 -14.74 4.37
C GLU A 40 -3.02 -14.62 3.81
N PRO A 41 -2.08 -15.48 4.22
CA PRO A 41 -0.73 -15.45 3.65
C PRO A 41 -0.73 -16.09 2.26
N ARG A 42 -0.09 -15.40 1.31
CA ARG A 42 0.06 -15.83 -0.08
C ARG A 42 1.52 -15.71 -0.51
N ASP A 43 2.02 -16.70 -1.25
CA ASP A 43 3.34 -16.68 -1.88
C ASP A 43 3.21 -16.39 -3.38
N TYR A 44 4.19 -15.68 -3.91
CA TYR A 44 4.33 -15.38 -5.32
C TYR A 44 5.78 -15.58 -5.75
N ASP A 45 5.97 -16.20 -6.91
CA ASP A 45 7.29 -16.30 -7.53
C ASP A 45 7.64 -14.99 -8.28
N ALA A 46 8.93 -14.77 -8.57
CA ALA A 46 9.35 -13.63 -9.36
C ALA A 46 8.66 -13.61 -10.74
N GLY A 47 8.15 -12.44 -11.15
CA GLY A 47 7.40 -12.25 -12.38
C GLY A 47 5.89 -12.51 -12.27
N GLU A 48 5.40 -13.06 -11.15
CA GLU A 48 3.95 -13.26 -10.98
C GLU A 48 3.24 -11.93 -10.67
N TYR A 49 2.02 -11.80 -11.20
CA TYR A 49 1.14 -10.67 -10.89
C TYR A 49 0.39 -10.94 -9.58
N LEU A 50 0.57 -10.07 -8.61
CA LEU A 50 -0.19 -10.06 -7.35
C LEU A 50 -1.54 -9.34 -7.54
N VAL A 51 -1.52 -8.32 -8.39
CA VAL A 51 -2.66 -7.49 -8.76
C VAL A 51 -2.56 -7.17 -10.24
N GLU A 52 -3.66 -7.28 -10.97
CA GLU A 52 -3.76 -6.90 -12.38
C GLU A 52 -4.59 -5.63 -12.53
N GLN A 53 -4.07 -4.68 -13.31
CA GLN A 53 -4.76 -3.42 -13.65
C GLN A 53 -6.11 -3.73 -14.32
N ASP A 54 -7.10 -2.88 -14.10
CA ASP A 54 -8.46 -2.94 -14.64
C ASP A 54 -9.30 -4.14 -14.17
N VAL A 55 -8.73 -5.05 -13.36
CA VAL A 55 -9.47 -6.15 -12.72
C VAL A 55 -10.12 -5.68 -11.42
N LEU A 56 -11.37 -6.10 -11.17
CA LEU A 56 -12.02 -5.89 -9.88
C LEU A 56 -11.33 -6.69 -8.80
N GLY A 57 -11.03 -6.05 -7.67
CA GLY A 57 -10.43 -6.72 -6.53
C GLY A 57 -10.58 -5.87 -5.27
N ALA A 58 -10.80 -6.51 -4.14
CA ALA A 58 -11.09 -5.86 -2.87
C ALA A 58 -10.16 -6.31 -1.73
N ASP A 59 -8.93 -6.72 -2.06
CA ASP A 59 -7.94 -7.11 -1.06
C ASP A 59 -6.91 -5.99 -0.86
N LEU A 60 -6.59 -5.71 0.41
CA LEU A 60 -5.39 -4.99 0.83
C LEU A 60 -4.25 -6.00 0.94
N HIS A 61 -3.10 -5.65 0.44
CA HIS A 61 -1.91 -6.48 0.51
C HIS A 61 -0.85 -5.82 1.38
N ILE A 62 -0.28 -6.59 2.30
CA ILE A 62 0.85 -6.18 3.16
C ILE A 62 2.04 -7.02 2.74
N LEU A 63 3.11 -6.40 2.22
CA LEU A 63 4.31 -7.12 1.79
C LEU A 63 5.14 -7.52 3.01
N LEU A 64 5.25 -8.81 3.25
CA LEU A 64 6.00 -9.39 4.38
C LEU A 64 7.42 -9.81 4.00
N GLY A 65 7.68 -10.03 2.71
CA GLY A 65 9.01 -10.38 2.18
C GLY A 65 9.07 -10.21 0.68
N GLY A 66 10.27 -10.01 0.14
CA GLY A 66 10.49 -9.74 -1.27
C GLY A 66 10.34 -8.27 -1.64
N ALA A 67 10.18 -8.00 -2.93
CA ALA A 67 9.96 -6.68 -3.52
C ALA A 67 8.93 -6.78 -4.66
N VAL A 68 8.07 -5.77 -4.79
CA VAL A 68 7.00 -5.70 -5.79
C VAL A 68 7.14 -4.40 -6.56
N ASP A 69 7.06 -4.48 -7.88
CA ASP A 69 6.98 -3.32 -8.76
C ASP A 69 5.51 -2.99 -9.05
N ILE A 70 5.18 -1.71 -8.93
CA ILE A 70 3.89 -1.19 -9.40
C ILE A 70 4.10 -0.67 -10.80
N THR A 71 3.33 -1.21 -11.76
CA THR A 71 3.40 -0.83 -13.16
C THR A 71 2.03 -0.39 -13.66
N VAL A 72 2.00 0.49 -14.64
CA VAL A 72 0.79 0.95 -15.32
C VAL A 72 0.94 0.69 -16.80
N LYS A 73 -0.08 0.15 -17.43
CA LYS A 73 -0.15 0.01 -18.89
C LYS A 73 -0.41 1.37 -19.50
N GLY A 74 0.52 1.84 -20.34
CA GLY A 74 0.38 3.03 -21.14
C GLY A 74 -0.60 2.84 -22.30
N GLN A 75 -0.89 3.93 -23.03
CA GLN A 75 -1.81 3.91 -24.20
C GLN A 75 -1.31 3.03 -25.34
N GLY A 76 0.01 2.81 -25.46
CA GLY A 76 0.64 1.93 -26.43
C GLY A 76 0.71 0.45 -26.03
N GLY A 77 0.25 0.11 -24.82
CA GLY A 77 0.29 -1.25 -24.26
C GLY A 77 1.60 -1.60 -23.56
N GLU A 78 2.58 -0.68 -23.54
CA GLU A 78 3.80 -0.80 -22.76
C GLU A 78 3.51 -0.73 -21.25
N GLU A 79 4.24 -1.50 -20.46
CA GLU A 79 4.19 -1.39 -19.01
C GLU A 79 5.27 -0.42 -18.51
N VAL A 80 4.84 0.65 -17.86
CA VAL A 80 5.71 1.64 -17.22
C VAL A 80 5.73 1.39 -15.73
N ARG A 81 6.93 1.23 -15.17
CA ARG A 81 7.11 1.13 -13.73
C ARG A 81 6.95 2.50 -13.09
N VAL A 82 5.99 2.62 -12.17
CA VAL A 82 5.67 3.89 -11.49
C VAL A 82 6.16 3.93 -10.04
N SER A 83 6.30 2.80 -9.37
CA SER A 83 6.84 2.76 -7.99
C SER A 83 7.27 1.35 -7.58
N GLU A 84 7.92 1.26 -6.42
CA GLU A 84 8.32 0.02 -5.77
C GLU A 84 7.64 -0.10 -4.40
N VAL A 85 7.16 -1.30 -4.08
CA VAL A 85 6.68 -1.68 -2.76
C VAL A 85 7.74 -2.51 -2.08
N ARG A 86 8.11 -2.15 -0.86
CA ARG A 86 9.14 -2.82 -0.05
C ARG A 86 8.51 -3.55 1.13
N LYS A 87 9.28 -4.44 1.75
CA LYS A 87 8.84 -5.14 2.97
C LYS A 87 8.30 -4.15 4.00
N GLY A 88 7.09 -4.43 4.48
CA GLY A 88 6.36 -3.61 5.44
C GLY A 88 5.38 -2.61 4.84
N ASP A 89 5.47 -2.35 3.53
CA ASP A 89 4.54 -1.47 2.84
C ASP A 89 3.22 -2.19 2.50
N VAL A 90 2.23 -1.38 2.11
CA VAL A 90 0.91 -1.84 1.67
C VAL A 90 0.63 -1.40 0.24
N PHE A 91 -0.21 -2.17 -0.46
CA PHE A 91 -0.71 -1.83 -1.78
C PHE A 91 -2.12 -2.41 -2.01
N GLY A 92 -2.81 -1.93 -3.05
CA GLY A 92 -4.18 -2.31 -3.35
C GLY A 92 -5.23 -1.58 -2.49
N GLU A 93 -4.81 -0.56 -1.75
CA GLU A 93 -5.65 0.23 -0.84
C GLU A 93 -6.76 1.00 -1.57
N ALA A 94 -6.50 1.52 -2.78
CA ALA A 94 -7.48 2.32 -3.50
C ALA A 94 -8.78 1.53 -3.78
N SER A 95 -8.67 0.29 -4.21
CA SER A 95 -9.82 -0.57 -4.53
C SER A 95 -10.65 -0.96 -3.29
N ILE A 96 -10.04 -0.97 -2.11
CA ILE A 96 -10.76 -1.23 -0.86
C ILE A 96 -11.75 -0.12 -0.54
N PHE A 97 -11.34 1.14 -0.73
CA PHE A 97 -12.17 2.28 -0.36
C PHE A 97 -13.11 2.71 -1.49
N LEU A 98 -12.65 2.69 -2.72
CA LEU A 98 -13.37 3.28 -3.84
C LEU A 98 -14.26 2.30 -4.62
N ASN A 99 -14.16 0.99 -4.36
CA ASN A 99 -14.86 -0.06 -5.12
C ASN A 99 -14.66 0.06 -6.64
N LEU A 100 -13.46 0.47 -7.05
CA LEU A 100 -13.07 0.63 -8.44
C LEU A 100 -12.17 -0.54 -8.89
N PRO A 101 -12.05 -0.79 -10.19
CA PRO A 101 -11.01 -1.66 -10.73
C PRO A 101 -9.63 -1.23 -10.25
N ARG A 102 -8.68 -2.16 -10.25
CA ARG A 102 -7.29 -1.89 -9.89
C ARG A 102 -6.69 -0.84 -10.81
N THR A 103 -6.06 0.18 -10.25
CA THR A 103 -5.50 1.30 -11.01
C THR A 103 -4.11 1.00 -11.60
N ALA A 104 -3.48 -0.08 -11.18
CA ALA A 104 -2.15 -0.49 -11.59
C ALA A 104 -1.96 -2.00 -11.44
N ASN A 105 -0.94 -2.54 -12.10
CA ASN A 105 -0.43 -3.87 -11.82
C ASN A 105 0.48 -3.84 -10.59
N ALA A 106 0.55 -4.96 -9.86
CA ALA A 106 1.60 -5.23 -8.88
C ALA A 106 2.28 -6.53 -9.28
N VAL A 107 3.56 -6.46 -9.62
CA VAL A 107 4.35 -7.58 -10.16
C VAL A 107 5.47 -7.93 -9.18
N ALA A 108 5.60 -9.19 -8.84
CA ALA A 108 6.68 -9.66 -7.97
C ALA A 108 8.04 -9.51 -8.68
N ARG A 109 8.92 -8.66 -8.14
CA ARG A 109 10.30 -8.53 -8.64
C ARG A 109 11.17 -9.70 -8.18
N SER A 110 10.87 -10.26 -7.03
CA SER A 110 11.51 -11.42 -6.42
C SER A 110 10.45 -12.31 -5.80
N ALA A 111 10.81 -13.49 -5.32
CA ALA A 111 9.88 -14.29 -4.52
C ALA A 111 9.32 -13.45 -3.38
N CYS A 112 7.99 -13.37 -3.26
CA CYS A 112 7.27 -12.52 -2.32
C CYS A 112 6.41 -13.34 -1.38
N LEU A 113 6.35 -12.90 -0.13
CA LEU A 113 5.36 -13.31 0.86
C LEU A 113 4.47 -12.10 1.16
N VAL A 114 3.16 -12.28 1.05
CA VAL A 114 2.17 -11.23 1.25
C VAL A 114 1.10 -11.68 2.24
N ALA A 115 0.63 -10.79 3.09
CA ALA A 115 -0.62 -10.99 3.83
C ALA A 115 -1.73 -10.23 3.11
N ALA A 116 -2.70 -10.96 2.57
CA ALA A 116 -3.89 -10.39 1.94
C ALA A 116 -5.01 -10.26 2.99
N VAL A 117 -5.73 -9.15 2.96
CA VAL A 117 -6.91 -8.90 3.81
C VAL A 117 -8.03 -8.39 2.93
N SER A 118 -9.14 -9.13 2.86
CA SER A 118 -10.29 -8.68 2.09
C SER A 118 -10.94 -7.44 2.73
N ARG A 119 -11.66 -6.66 1.91
CA ARG A 119 -12.44 -5.50 2.38
C ARG A 119 -13.31 -5.86 3.58
N ASP A 120 -14.12 -6.92 3.49
CA ASP A 120 -15.07 -7.31 4.52
C ASP A 120 -14.34 -7.69 5.82
N ASN A 121 -13.22 -8.39 5.70
CA ASN A 121 -12.38 -8.74 6.83
C ASN A 121 -11.75 -7.50 7.49
N LEU A 122 -11.24 -6.55 6.69
CA LEU A 122 -10.65 -5.33 7.20
C LEU A 122 -11.68 -4.47 7.93
N PHE A 123 -12.82 -4.19 7.30
CA PHE A 123 -13.88 -3.39 7.90
C PHE A 123 -14.50 -4.09 9.11
N GLY A 124 -14.80 -5.39 9.03
CA GLY A 124 -15.30 -6.16 10.16
C GLY A 124 -14.32 -6.25 11.35
N TYR A 125 -13.00 -6.23 11.10
CA TYR A 125 -12.01 -6.08 12.16
C TYR A 125 -12.09 -4.68 12.79
N CYS A 126 -12.15 -3.62 11.98
CA CYS A 126 -12.18 -2.23 12.44
C CYS A 126 -13.45 -1.91 13.26
N GLU A 127 -14.61 -2.39 12.83
CA GLU A 127 -15.87 -2.26 13.58
C GLU A 127 -15.78 -2.87 14.97
N ARG A 128 -15.18 -4.07 15.09
CA ARG A 128 -15.01 -4.76 16.38
C ARG A 128 -13.87 -4.21 17.23
N ASN A 129 -12.95 -3.46 16.63
CA ASN A 129 -11.78 -2.89 17.28
C ASN A 129 -11.54 -1.44 16.80
N PRO A 130 -12.44 -0.48 17.12
CA PRO A 130 -12.42 0.87 16.51
C PRO A 130 -11.09 1.62 16.71
N ARG A 131 -10.48 1.50 17.90
CA ARG A 131 -9.18 2.13 18.18
C ARG A 131 -8.06 1.58 17.29
N ALA A 132 -8.05 0.28 17.05
CA ALA A 132 -7.08 -0.35 16.16
C ALA A 132 -7.37 0.02 14.68
N GLY A 133 -8.65 0.07 14.29
CA GLY A 133 -9.10 0.53 12.99
C GLY A 133 -8.62 1.94 12.66
N LEU A 134 -8.78 2.88 13.61
CA LEU A 134 -8.32 4.25 13.45
C LEU A 134 -6.80 4.33 13.20
N LYS A 135 -6.00 3.51 13.91
CA LYS A 135 -4.55 3.44 13.69
C LYS A 135 -4.20 2.93 12.29
N ILE A 136 -4.90 1.89 11.82
CA ILE A 136 -4.70 1.30 10.48
C ILE A 136 -5.06 2.33 9.41
N PHE A 137 -6.24 2.94 9.48
CA PHE A 137 -6.69 3.92 8.49
C PHE A 137 -5.83 5.17 8.49
N GLY A 138 -5.44 5.68 9.65
CA GLY A 138 -4.51 6.81 9.75
C GLY A 138 -3.20 6.52 9.02
N PHE A 139 -2.69 5.29 9.13
CA PHE A 139 -1.47 4.91 8.42
C PHE A 139 -1.69 4.73 6.91
N VAL A 140 -2.83 4.18 6.48
CA VAL A 140 -3.16 4.08 5.04
C VAL A 140 -3.21 5.49 4.43
N ILE A 141 -3.89 6.42 5.08
CA ILE A 141 -3.95 7.82 4.64
C ILE A 141 -2.54 8.43 4.57
N TYR A 142 -1.72 8.25 5.59
CA TYR A 142 -0.33 8.71 5.60
C TYR A 142 0.48 8.12 4.44
N SER A 143 0.35 6.82 4.17
CA SER A 143 1.03 6.14 3.06
C SER A 143 0.61 6.71 1.70
N LEU A 144 -0.68 6.97 1.51
CA LEU A 144 -1.22 7.58 0.29
C LEU A 144 -0.69 9.00 0.08
N LEU A 145 -0.70 9.83 1.13
CA LEU A 145 -0.17 11.19 1.08
C LEU A 145 1.33 11.21 0.75
N ARG A 146 2.11 10.28 1.33
CA ARG A 146 3.53 10.12 0.98
C ARG A 146 3.74 9.80 -0.49
N ARG A 147 2.95 8.88 -1.05
CA ARG A 147 3.05 8.50 -2.47
C ARG A 147 2.66 9.66 -3.38
N LEU A 148 1.58 10.37 -3.08
CA LEU A 148 1.19 11.58 -3.80
C LEU A 148 2.31 12.63 -3.80
N GLY A 149 2.95 12.86 -2.65
CA GLY A 149 4.07 13.81 -2.54
C GLY A 149 5.32 13.38 -3.31
N SER A 150 5.63 12.08 -3.44
CA SER A 150 6.74 11.60 -4.28
C SER A 150 6.44 11.73 -5.76
N THR A 151 5.25 11.30 -6.18
CA THR A 151 4.82 11.39 -7.59
C THR A 151 4.74 12.85 -8.06
N SER A 152 4.25 13.76 -7.20
CA SER A 152 4.23 15.19 -7.52
C SER A 152 5.63 15.78 -7.70
N ARG A 153 6.61 15.33 -6.90
CA ARG A 153 8.02 15.76 -7.05
C ARG A 153 8.69 15.18 -8.29
N GLU A 154 8.42 13.92 -8.63
CA GLU A 154 8.91 13.30 -9.86
C GLU A 154 8.35 13.98 -11.09
N LEU A 155 7.04 14.27 -11.12
CA LEU A 155 6.38 15.03 -12.19
C LEU A 155 6.87 16.48 -12.25
N ALA A 156 7.16 17.13 -11.13
CA ALA A 156 7.76 18.45 -11.09
C ALA A 156 9.17 18.43 -11.68
N HIS A 157 9.97 17.42 -11.35
CA HIS A 157 11.33 17.27 -11.88
C HIS A 157 11.35 16.98 -13.38
N GLU A 158 10.42 16.16 -13.89
CA GLU A 158 10.22 15.96 -15.33
C GLU A 158 9.74 17.24 -16.03
N ARG A 159 8.99 18.10 -15.35
CA ARG A 159 8.50 19.39 -15.85
C ARG A 159 9.45 20.57 -15.58
N GLU A 160 10.48 20.42 -14.77
CA GLU A 160 11.47 21.47 -14.47
C GLU A 160 12.24 21.95 -15.71
N SER A 161 12.18 21.20 -16.82
CA SER A 161 12.58 21.73 -18.13
C SER A 161 11.60 22.79 -18.70
N VAL A 162 10.43 23.01 -18.06
CA VAL A 162 9.32 23.87 -18.56
C VAL A 162 8.75 24.82 -17.48
N VAL A 163 8.99 24.58 -16.18
CA VAL A 163 8.42 25.38 -15.06
C VAL A 163 9.52 26.23 -14.42
N THR A 164 9.28 27.53 -14.31
CA THR A 164 10.24 28.49 -13.72
C THR A 164 10.22 28.41 -12.18
N ALA A 165 11.32 28.80 -11.54
CA ALA A 165 11.45 28.85 -10.07
C ALA A 165 10.33 29.66 -9.38
N ALA A 166 9.73 30.64 -10.05
CA ALA A 166 8.64 31.47 -9.55
C ALA A 166 7.31 30.69 -9.35
N ASP A 167 7.08 29.67 -10.19
CA ASP A 167 5.87 28.83 -10.07
C ASP A 167 5.95 27.88 -8.88
N LEU A 168 7.16 27.49 -8.47
CA LEU A 168 7.40 26.61 -7.31
C LEU A 168 7.27 27.38 -5.98
N GLU A 169 7.65 28.65 -5.93
CA GLU A 169 7.49 29.50 -4.73
C GLU A 169 6.01 29.72 -4.38
N SER A 170 5.15 29.87 -5.38
CA SER A 170 3.70 30.03 -5.17
C SER A 170 3.03 28.78 -4.63
N LEU A 171 3.51 27.57 -4.99
CA LEU A 171 2.99 26.30 -4.47
C LEU A 171 3.50 26.01 -3.05
N GLY A 172 4.73 26.41 -2.71
CA GLY A 172 5.30 26.23 -1.38
C GLY A 172 4.54 26.95 -0.25
N ALA A 173 3.77 27.99 -0.60
CA ALA A 173 2.96 28.73 0.38
C ALA A 173 1.70 27.96 0.86
N TYR A 174 1.29 26.91 0.15
CA TYR A 174 0.07 26.14 0.45
C TYR A 174 0.31 24.83 1.22
N PHE A 175 1.58 24.46 1.47
CA PHE A 175 1.89 23.24 2.20
C PHE A 175 2.52 23.56 3.56
N PRO A 176 2.00 22.99 4.66
CA PRO A 176 2.62 23.14 5.98
C PRO A 176 4.03 22.52 5.98
N LYS A 177 4.99 23.21 6.57
CA LYS A 177 6.42 22.85 6.56
C LYS A 177 6.74 21.61 7.40
N SER A 178 5.84 21.20 8.31
CA SER A 178 6.01 20.00 9.13
C SER A 178 4.67 19.38 9.55
N MET A 179 4.70 18.13 9.96
CA MET A 179 3.51 17.45 10.53
C MET A 179 3.10 18.06 11.88
N GLU A 180 3.99 18.72 12.58
CA GLU A 180 3.71 19.40 13.86
C GLU A 180 2.80 20.60 13.67
N ASP A 181 2.88 21.28 12.53
CA ASP A 181 2.06 22.45 12.21
C ASP A 181 0.57 22.08 11.95
N ILE A 182 0.29 20.83 11.61
CA ILE A 182 -1.09 20.34 11.35
C ILE A 182 -1.83 20.06 12.66
N PHE A 183 -1.12 19.76 13.74
CA PHE A 183 -1.71 19.37 15.02
C PHE A 183 -1.59 20.42 16.11
N ALA A 184 -1.07 21.62 15.78
CA ALA A 184 -0.88 22.74 16.72
C ALA A 184 -2.05 23.75 16.68
N GLY A 185 -3.16 23.47 15.97
CA GLY A 185 -4.36 24.29 15.87
C GLY A 185 -5.54 23.77 16.69
#